data_176b3d5898877ffabfacfff96439ae70
#
_entry.id   176b3d5898877ffabfacfff96439ae70
#
_cell.length_a   1.000
_cell.length_b   1.000
_cell.length_c   1.000
_cell.angle_alpha   90.00
_cell.angle_beta   90.00
_cell.angle_gamma   90.00
#
_symmetry.space_group_name_H-M   'P 1'
#
loop_
_entity.id
_entity.type
_entity.pdbx_description
1 polymer ?
#
loop_
_entity_poly.entity_id
_entity_poly.type
_entity_poly.pdbx_seq_one_letter_code
_entity_poly.pdbx_strand_id
1 'polypeptide(L)'
;MLLQFSVTNHRSIKDTAIISLKASTDKSLVDCLISPDEKKQLVPVLALYGANAAGKSNVLHALLLMREMVCGRYAKLLKGEPLPQEPFAFTDQPTQPTSFEAIYFYGGIKYAYGFSFDKSRILTEYLYHWPNGREALIFSRENNDYQFRENIQEQFTLAGRTAENRLYLSSSNEWNCPQTEKAYLWSVSYTHLRAHETLMNL
;
A
#
# COMPACT_ATOMS: atom_id res chain seq x y z
N MET A 1 -1.37 12.12 0.09
CA MET A 1 -0.51 12.23 1.29
C MET A 1 -0.62 10.95 2.10
N LEU A 2 0.50 10.31 2.47
CA LEU A 2 0.50 9.10 3.30
C LEU A 2 0.13 9.44 4.75
N LEU A 3 -0.71 8.63 5.36
CA LEU A 3 -1.06 8.68 6.79
C LEU A 3 -0.34 7.55 7.54
N GLN A 4 -0.40 6.33 7.01
CA GLN A 4 0.20 5.14 7.61
C GLN A 4 0.58 4.15 6.53
N PHE A 5 1.66 3.43 6.77
CA PHE A 5 2.05 2.27 5.99
C PHE A 5 2.38 1.12 6.94
N SER A 6 1.92 -0.07 6.62
CA SER A 6 2.27 -1.29 7.34
C SER A 6 2.77 -2.37 6.39
N VAL A 7 3.68 -3.18 6.89
CA VAL A 7 4.30 -4.30 6.17
C VAL A 7 4.48 -5.48 7.11
N THR A 8 4.21 -6.69 6.62
CA THR A 8 4.38 -7.95 7.36
C THR A 8 5.09 -8.96 6.48
N ASN A 9 5.96 -9.75 7.07
CA ASN A 9 6.70 -10.84 6.44
C ASN A 9 7.43 -10.42 5.16
N HIS A 10 8.35 -9.45 5.29
CA HIS A 10 9.15 -8.97 4.18
C HIS A 10 10.62 -8.79 4.59
N ARG A 11 11.55 -9.49 3.94
CA ARG A 11 12.99 -9.44 4.20
C ARG A 11 13.34 -9.67 5.67
N SER A 12 13.84 -8.62 6.38
CA SER A 12 14.15 -8.69 7.82
C SER A 12 12.96 -8.43 8.74
N ILE A 13 11.78 -8.14 8.18
CA ILE A 13 10.56 -7.84 8.92
C ILE A 13 9.72 -9.10 9.02
N LYS A 14 9.66 -9.69 10.22
CA LYS A 14 8.82 -10.86 10.52
C LYS A 14 7.38 -10.43 10.81
N ASP A 15 7.23 -9.69 11.91
CA ASP A 15 5.95 -9.21 12.41
C ASP A 15 5.57 -7.87 11.75
N THR A 16 4.35 -7.41 11.95
CA THR A 16 3.87 -6.17 11.34
C THR A 16 4.67 -4.96 11.83
N ALA A 17 5.38 -4.32 10.93
CA ALA A 17 6.00 -3.02 11.14
C ALA A 17 5.10 -1.91 10.61
N ILE A 18 4.91 -0.85 11.41
CA ILE A 18 4.01 0.26 11.08
C ILE A 18 4.80 1.57 11.08
N ILE A 19 4.69 2.34 9.99
CA ILE A 19 5.08 3.74 9.92
C ILE A 19 3.81 4.58 9.96
N SER A 20 3.75 5.55 10.87
CA SER A 20 2.63 6.51 10.97
C SER A 20 3.15 7.94 10.91
N LEU A 21 2.54 8.75 10.03
CA LEU A 21 2.80 10.18 9.92
C LEU A 21 1.79 11.01 10.73
N LYS A 22 0.96 10.36 11.55
CA LYS A 22 0.04 11.06 12.44
C LYS A 22 0.84 11.86 13.47
N ALA A 23 0.50 13.15 13.62
CA ALA A 23 1.11 14.01 14.62
C ALA A 23 0.87 13.48 16.04
N SER A 24 1.83 13.69 16.94
CA SER A 24 1.69 13.45 18.37
C SER A 24 0.76 14.50 19.01
N THR A 25 0.53 14.36 20.31
CA THR A 25 -0.22 15.34 21.09
C THR A 25 0.61 16.58 21.49
N ASP A 26 1.89 16.59 21.14
CA ASP A 26 2.78 17.74 21.36
C ASP A 26 2.36 18.91 20.44
N LYS A 27 2.19 20.08 21.04
CA LYS A 27 1.74 21.29 20.35
C LYS A 27 2.86 22.30 20.07
N SER A 28 4.11 21.96 20.33
CA SER A 28 5.25 22.89 20.20
C SER A 28 5.52 23.30 18.74
N LEU A 29 5.12 22.51 17.74
CA LEU A 29 5.38 22.76 16.32
C LEU A 29 4.10 22.61 15.46
N VAL A 30 2.96 23.08 15.95
CA VAL A 30 1.66 22.94 15.25
C VAL A 30 1.69 23.59 13.86
N ASP A 31 2.40 24.71 13.71
CA ASP A 31 2.51 25.44 12.43
C ASP A 31 3.27 24.65 11.35
N CYS A 32 4.02 23.62 11.74
CA CYS A 32 4.74 22.74 10.82
C CYS A 32 3.89 21.53 10.37
N LEU A 33 2.70 21.34 10.94
CA LEU A 33 1.84 20.20 10.63
C LEU A 33 1.01 20.45 9.37
N ILE A 34 0.71 19.37 8.67
CA ILE A 34 -0.18 19.39 7.51
C ILE A 34 -1.53 18.85 7.93
N SER A 35 -2.61 19.57 7.64
CA SER A 35 -3.98 19.17 7.92
C SER A 35 -4.67 18.76 6.63
N PRO A 36 -4.74 17.45 6.30
CA PRO A 36 -5.45 16.97 5.12
C PRO A 36 -6.97 17.06 5.27
N ASP A 37 -7.46 17.11 6.51
CA ASP A 37 -8.83 17.41 6.90
C ASP A 37 -8.82 18.22 8.23
N GLU A 38 -9.97 18.78 8.64
CA GLU A 38 -10.06 19.62 9.86
C GLU A 38 -9.74 18.87 11.17
N LYS A 39 -9.75 17.55 11.16
CA LYS A 39 -9.62 16.71 12.36
C LYS A 39 -8.27 16.02 12.50
N LYS A 40 -7.44 16.04 11.46
CA LYS A 40 -6.19 15.26 11.44
C LYS A 40 -5.01 16.14 11.10
N GLN A 41 -3.97 15.97 11.89
CA GLN A 41 -2.69 16.62 11.73
C GLN A 41 -1.62 15.56 11.44
N LEU A 42 -0.83 15.79 10.41
CA LEU A 42 0.22 14.90 9.95
C LEU A 42 1.56 15.62 9.96
N VAL A 43 2.61 14.87 10.27
CA VAL A 43 3.99 15.37 10.12
C VAL A 43 4.40 15.31 8.65
N PRO A 44 5.05 16.36 8.11
CA PRO A 44 5.52 16.38 6.72
C PRO A 44 6.71 15.45 6.48
N VAL A 45 7.47 15.15 7.54
CA VAL A 45 8.70 14.36 7.47
C VAL A 45 8.73 13.35 8.63
N LEU A 46 9.19 12.15 8.35
CA LEU A 46 9.50 11.13 9.35
C LEU A 46 10.94 10.69 9.17
N ALA A 47 11.71 10.70 10.26
CA ALA A 47 13.07 10.19 10.27
C ALA A 47 13.12 8.82 10.98
N LEU A 48 13.74 7.83 10.32
CA LEU A 48 13.95 6.50 10.87
C LEU A 48 15.38 6.37 11.40
N TYR A 49 15.51 6.20 12.71
CA TYR A 49 16.78 5.99 13.39
C TYR A 49 16.90 4.57 13.93
N GLY A 50 18.13 4.09 14.10
CA GLY A 50 18.40 2.78 14.68
C GLY A 50 19.77 2.24 14.25
N ALA A 51 20.22 1.17 14.87
CA ALA A 51 21.48 0.50 14.56
C ALA A 51 21.56 0.05 13.08
N ASN A 52 22.77 -0.16 12.58
CA ASN A 52 22.98 -0.79 11.28
C ASN A 52 22.33 -2.18 11.27
N ALA A 53 21.80 -2.57 10.12
CA ALA A 53 21.04 -3.82 9.93
C ALA A 53 19.71 -3.94 10.73
N ALA A 54 19.23 -2.89 11.40
CA ALA A 54 17.95 -2.90 12.13
C ALA A 54 16.68 -2.92 11.23
N GLY A 55 16.83 -3.05 9.91
CA GLY A 55 15.69 -3.15 9.00
C GLY A 55 15.10 -1.82 8.51
N LYS A 56 15.70 -0.67 8.85
CA LYS A 56 15.20 0.67 8.43
C LYS A 56 14.95 0.77 6.92
N SER A 57 15.95 0.40 6.12
CA SER A 57 15.85 0.42 4.65
C SER A 57 14.80 -0.57 4.14
N ASN A 58 14.58 -1.70 4.83
CA ASN A 58 13.61 -2.70 4.39
C ASN A 58 12.16 -2.21 4.48
N VAL A 59 11.84 -1.31 5.40
CA VAL A 59 10.51 -0.69 5.45
C VAL A 59 10.30 0.25 4.26
N LEU A 60 11.32 1.03 3.88
CA LEU A 60 11.26 1.88 2.69
C LEU A 60 11.20 1.04 1.40
N HIS A 61 11.99 -0.05 1.33
CA HIS A 61 11.90 -1.00 0.22
C HIS A 61 10.52 -1.63 0.08
N ALA A 62 9.86 -1.97 1.20
CA ALA A 62 8.51 -2.50 1.20
C ALA A 62 7.50 -1.50 0.60
N LEU A 63 7.60 -0.22 0.97
CA LEU A 63 6.74 0.83 0.42
C LEU A 63 6.99 1.05 -1.08
N LEU A 64 8.26 1.04 -1.51
CA LEU A 64 8.62 1.09 -2.93
C LEU A 64 8.12 -0.14 -3.68
N LEU A 65 8.25 -1.33 -3.11
CA LEU A 65 7.75 -2.56 -3.71
C LEU A 65 6.22 -2.54 -3.85
N MET A 66 5.48 -2.10 -2.82
CA MET A 66 4.04 -1.90 -2.92
C MET A 66 3.69 -1.02 -4.12
N ARG A 67 4.38 0.11 -4.29
CA ARG A 67 4.19 1.00 -5.44
C ARG A 67 4.52 0.31 -6.77
N GLU A 68 5.65 -0.39 -6.86
CA GLU A 68 6.04 -1.13 -8.07
C GLU A 68 5.03 -2.22 -8.46
N MET A 69 4.35 -2.81 -7.48
CA MET A 69 3.26 -3.76 -7.73
C MET A 69 1.99 -3.07 -8.24
N VAL A 70 1.68 -1.87 -7.75
CA VAL A 70 0.46 -1.14 -8.15
C VAL A 70 0.63 -0.44 -9.50
N CYS A 71 1.71 0.30 -9.72
CA CYS A 71 1.85 1.16 -10.90
C CYS A 71 3.22 1.07 -11.61
N GLY A 72 4.12 0.20 -11.14
CA GLY A 72 5.43 -0.02 -11.73
C GLY A 72 5.52 -1.29 -12.57
N ARG A 73 6.71 -1.89 -12.57
CA ARG A 73 7.03 -3.05 -13.42
C ARG A 73 6.18 -4.29 -13.14
N TYR A 74 5.77 -4.50 -11.87
CA TYR A 74 4.99 -5.67 -11.48
C TYR A 74 3.48 -5.52 -11.74
N ALA A 75 3.00 -4.33 -12.05
CA ALA A 75 1.60 -4.10 -12.42
C ALA A 75 1.20 -4.80 -13.73
N LYS A 76 2.18 -5.11 -14.60
CA LYS A 76 1.97 -5.65 -15.95
C LYS A 76 2.51 -7.06 -16.13
N LEU A 77 2.68 -7.82 -15.05
CA LEU A 77 3.13 -9.21 -15.14
C LEU A 77 2.22 -10.04 -16.06
N LEU A 78 2.82 -10.94 -16.82
CA LEU A 78 2.08 -11.94 -17.59
C LEU A 78 1.50 -12.99 -16.63
N LYS A 79 0.42 -13.63 -17.04
CA LYS A 79 -0.18 -14.71 -16.25
C LYS A 79 0.84 -15.81 -15.97
N GLY A 80 1.02 -16.14 -14.69
CA GLY A 80 1.96 -17.17 -14.23
C GLY A 80 3.38 -16.70 -13.97
N GLU A 81 3.73 -15.44 -14.27
CA GLU A 81 5.02 -14.89 -13.84
C GLU A 81 5.06 -14.73 -12.31
N PRO A 82 6.22 -15.02 -11.68
CA PRO A 82 6.31 -14.97 -10.23
C PRO A 82 6.26 -13.55 -9.69
N LEU A 83 5.59 -13.40 -8.55
CA LEU A 83 5.56 -12.17 -7.77
C LEU A 83 6.86 -11.98 -6.97
N PRO A 84 7.25 -10.75 -6.67
CA PRO A 84 8.50 -10.40 -6.00
C PRO A 84 8.42 -10.61 -4.47
N GLN A 85 7.99 -11.78 -4.03
CA GLN A 85 7.93 -12.11 -2.62
C GLN A 85 9.33 -12.43 -2.08
N GLU A 86 9.74 -11.70 -1.06
CA GLU A 86 10.96 -11.92 -0.28
C GLU A 86 10.55 -12.06 1.20
N PRO A 87 10.08 -13.26 1.64
CA PRO A 87 9.59 -13.44 3.00
C PRO A 87 10.74 -13.42 4.01
N PHE A 88 10.40 -13.26 5.30
CA PHE A 88 11.37 -13.38 6.38
C PHE A 88 11.98 -14.78 6.42
N ALA A 89 13.31 -14.84 6.33
CA ALA A 89 14.03 -16.09 6.11
C ALA A 89 14.13 -17.00 7.36
N PHE A 90 14.05 -16.42 8.56
CA PHE A 90 14.23 -17.15 9.83
C PHE A 90 12.86 -17.46 10.47
N THR A 91 12.03 -18.21 9.75
CA THR A 91 10.71 -18.65 10.21
C THR A 91 10.54 -20.15 10.00
N ASP A 92 9.83 -20.81 10.92
CA ASP A 92 9.41 -22.21 10.78
C ASP A 92 8.22 -22.37 9.81
N GLN A 93 7.67 -21.26 9.32
CA GLN A 93 6.53 -21.24 8.39
C GLN A 93 6.91 -20.45 7.12
N PRO A 94 7.65 -21.05 6.19
CA PRO A 94 8.14 -20.37 4.99
C PRO A 94 7.02 -19.98 3.98
N THR A 95 5.79 -20.43 4.21
CA THR A 95 4.64 -20.24 3.32
C THR A 95 3.76 -19.05 3.71
N GLN A 96 4.13 -18.27 4.75
CA GLN A 96 3.33 -17.10 5.12
C GLN A 96 3.36 -16.04 4.01
N PRO A 97 2.20 -15.41 3.71
CA PRO A 97 2.14 -14.35 2.73
C PRO A 97 2.87 -13.09 3.21
N THR A 98 3.37 -12.32 2.26
CA THR A 98 3.77 -10.94 2.51
C THR A 98 2.54 -10.05 2.41
N SER A 99 2.36 -9.10 3.33
CA SER A 99 1.24 -8.16 3.26
C SER A 99 1.68 -6.71 3.39
N PHE A 100 1.00 -5.85 2.65
CA PHE A 100 1.17 -4.40 2.66
C PHE A 100 -0.18 -3.71 2.87
N GLU A 101 -0.18 -2.61 3.60
CA GLU A 101 -1.31 -1.69 3.69
C GLU A 101 -0.82 -0.25 3.69
N ALA A 102 -1.50 0.60 2.94
CA ALA A 102 -1.32 2.05 2.98
C ALA A 102 -2.65 2.75 3.28
N ILE A 103 -2.63 3.65 4.28
CA ILE A 103 -3.72 4.57 4.56
C ILE A 103 -3.26 5.95 4.14
N TYR A 104 -4.04 6.64 3.31
CA TYR A 104 -3.64 7.90 2.69
C TYR A 104 -4.81 8.83 2.38
N PHE A 105 -4.50 10.08 2.09
CA PHE A 105 -5.43 11.07 1.55
C PHE A 105 -5.09 11.37 0.09
N TYR A 106 -6.11 11.40 -0.75
CA TYR A 106 -6.02 11.85 -2.13
C TYR A 106 -7.32 12.53 -2.56
N GLY A 107 -7.22 13.74 -3.14
CA GLY A 107 -8.41 14.51 -3.54
C GLY A 107 -9.38 14.80 -2.41
N GLY A 108 -8.88 15.05 -1.19
CA GLY A 108 -9.71 15.32 -0.01
C GLY A 108 -10.39 14.08 0.62
N ILE A 109 -10.18 12.90 0.07
CA ILE A 109 -10.78 11.66 0.54
C ILE A 109 -9.70 10.78 1.18
N LYS A 110 -10.01 10.18 2.32
CA LYS A 110 -9.19 9.15 2.94
C LYS A 110 -9.44 7.81 2.27
N TYR A 111 -8.35 7.06 2.01
CA TYR A 111 -8.36 5.69 1.50
C TYR A 111 -7.58 4.77 2.42
N ALA A 112 -7.97 3.49 2.45
CA ALA A 112 -7.16 2.40 2.97
C ALA A 112 -7.09 1.32 1.89
N TYR A 113 -5.89 1.03 1.42
CA TYR A 113 -5.61 0.04 0.41
C TYR A 113 -4.60 -0.96 0.94
N GLY A 114 -4.92 -2.24 0.85
CA GLY A 114 -4.04 -3.30 1.29
C GLY A 114 -4.18 -4.56 0.46
N PHE A 115 -3.12 -5.38 0.46
CA PHE A 115 -3.11 -6.69 -0.18
C PHE A 115 -2.09 -7.62 0.47
N SER A 116 -2.32 -8.92 0.31
CA SER A 116 -1.37 -9.98 0.65
C SER A 116 -1.11 -10.88 -0.55
N PHE A 117 0.11 -11.42 -0.64
CA PHE A 117 0.53 -12.23 -1.78
C PHE A 117 1.59 -13.25 -1.40
N ASP A 118 1.68 -14.30 -2.19
CA ASP A 118 2.77 -15.26 -2.21
C ASP A 118 3.56 -15.14 -3.54
N LYS A 119 4.45 -16.08 -3.82
CA LYS A 119 5.25 -16.06 -5.07
C LYS A 119 4.42 -16.26 -6.34
N SER A 120 3.20 -16.80 -6.21
CA SER A 120 2.38 -17.22 -7.36
C SER A 120 1.20 -16.31 -7.62
N ARG A 121 0.59 -15.74 -6.58
CA ARG A 121 -0.70 -15.04 -6.70
C ARG A 121 -0.94 -14.01 -5.60
N ILE A 122 -1.93 -13.16 -5.84
CA ILE A 122 -2.54 -12.28 -4.84
C ILE A 122 -3.56 -13.11 -4.05
N LEU A 123 -3.43 -13.11 -2.73
CA LEU A 123 -4.32 -13.86 -1.83
C LEU A 123 -5.48 -13.00 -1.35
N THR A 124 -5.18 -11.79 -0.89
CA THR A 124 -6.21 -10.80 -0.50
C THR A 124 -5.90 -9.45 -1.13
N GLU A 125 -6.92 -8.67 -1.42
CA GLU A 125 -6.79 -7.29 -1.84
C GLU A 125 -8.06 -6.54 -1.44
N TYR A 126 -7.93 -5.31 -0.93
CA TYR A 126 -9.08 -4.49 -0.56
C TYR A 126 -8.82 -3.01 -0.73
N LEU A 127 -9.89 -2.28 -0.99
CA LEU A 127 -9.88 -0.82 -1.05
C LEU A 127 -11.12 -0.28 -0.34
N TYR A 128 -10.87 0.52 0.70
CA TYR A 128 -11.88 1.29 1.41
C TYR A 128 -11.66 2.79 1.19
N HIS A 129 -12.73 3.56 1.28
CA HIS A 129 -12.67 5.03 1.26
C HIS A 129 -13.64 5.65 2.27
N TRP A 130 -13.42 6.94 2.57
CA TRP A 130 -14.26 7.72 3.50
C TRP A 130 -14.76 9.01 2.82
N PRO A 131 -15.69 8.95 1.84
CA PRO A 131 -16.13 10.12 1.08
C PRO A 131 -16.87 11.15 1.95
N ASN A 132 -17.61 10.69 2.97
CA ASN A 132 -18.38 11.53 3.88
C ASN A 132 -18.00 11.27 5.35
N GLY A 133 -16.73 10.95 5.61
CA GLY A 133 -16.25 10.61 6.94
C GLY A 133 -16.66 9.22 7.45
N ARG A 134 -17.49 8.47 6.71
CA ARG A 134 -17.90 7.09 6.98
C ARG A 134 -17.15 6.14 6.06
N GLU A 135 -16.75 4.99 6.62
CA GLU A 135 -16.11 3.93 5.87
C GLU A 135 -17.06 3.32 4.84
N ALA A 136 -16.58 3.17 3.63
CA ALA A 136 -17.27 2.45 2.56
C ALA A 136 -16.29 1.55 1.81
N LEU A 137 -16.71 0.32 1.53
CA LEU A 137 -15.95 -0.61 0.71
C LEU A 137 -16.10 -0.22 -0.76
N ILE A 138 -14.99 -0.12 -1.49
CA ILE A 138 -14.99 -0.04 -2.95
C ILE A 138 -14.95 -1.45 -3.52
N PHE A 139 -13.93 -2.23 -3.13
CA PHE A 139 -13.87 -3.65 -3.42
C PHE A 139 -13.09 -4.42 -2.35
N SER A 140 -13.36 -5.71 -2.25
CA SER A 140 -12.50 -6.69 -1.60
C SER A 140 -12.35 -7.93 -2.47
N ARG A 141 -11.20 -8.59 -2.33
CA ARG A 141 -10.85 -9.81 -3.03
C ARG A 141 -10.23 -10.79 -2.05
N GLU A 142 -10.69 -12.02 -2.11
CA GLU A 142 -10.05 -13.16 -1.46
C GLU A 142 -9.80 -14.24 -2.51
N ASN A 143 -8.55 -14.47 -2.88
CA ASN A 143 -8.14 -15.24 -4.06
C ASN A 143 -8.82 -14.73 -5.35
N ASN A 144 -9.82 -15.45 -5.87
CA ASN A 144 -10.59 -15.06 -7.05
C ASN A 144 -12.04 -14.65 -6.71
N ASP A 145 -12.38 -14.58 -5.42
CA ASP A 145 -13.70 -14.17 -4.97
C ASP A 145 -13.71 -12.67 -4.70
N TYR A 146 -14.52 -11.94 -5.43
CA TYR A 146 -14.60 -10.48 -5.38
C TYR A 146 -15.92 -10.01 -4.78
N GLN A 147 -15.87 -8.92 -4.04
CA GLN A 147 -17.03 -8.19 -3.55
C GLN A 147 -16.92 -6.71 -3.97
N PHE A 148 -17.99 -6.20 -4.55
CA PHE A 148 -18.12 -4.81 -4.99
C PHE A 148 -19.39 -4.19 -4.39
N ARG A 149 -19.38 -2.85 -4.23
CA ARG A 149 -20.56 -2.10 -3.74
C ARG A 149 -21.22 -1.25 -4.82
N GLU A 150 -20.46 -0.79 -5.81
CA GLU A 150 -20.93 0.07 -6.90
C GLU A 150 -20.56 -0.54 -8.25
N ASN A 151 -21.33 -0.26 -9.30
CA ASN A 151 -21.08 -0.74 -10.67
C ASN A 151 -20.72 -2.23 -10.73
N ILE A 152 -21.46 -3.04 -9.99
CA ILE A 152 -21.14 -4.44 -9.68
C ILE A 152 -20.86 -5.24 -10.95
N GLN A 153 -21.72 -5.12 -11.96
CA GLN A 153 -21.60 -5.92 -13.19
C GLN A 153 -20.35 -5.56 -14.01
N GLU A 154 -20.02 -4.29 -14.10
CA GLU A 154 -18.82 -3.80 -14.78
C GLU A 154 -17.57 -4.27 -14.05
N GLN A 155 -17.53 -4.08 -12.73
CA GLN A 155 -16.39 -4.49 -11.91
C GLN A 155 -16.18 -6.01 -11.92
N PHE A 156 -17.22 -6.84 -11.92
CA PHE A 156 -17.06 -8.30 -12.10
C PHE A 156 -16.50 -8.65 -13.48
N THR A 157 -16.87 -7.93 -14.53
CA THR A 157 -16.28 -8.12 -15.86
C THR A 157 -14.77 -7.83 -15.86
N LEU A 158 -14.36 -6.75 -15.19
CA LEU A 158 -12.94 -6.40 -15.03
C LEU A 158 -12.18 -7.42 -14.15
N ALA A 159 -12.80 -7.87 -13.06
CA ALA A 159 -12.25 -8.90 -12.19
C ALA A 159 -11.97 -10.20 -12.96
N GLY A 160 -12.89 -10.63 -13.83
CA GLY A 160 -12.70 -11.81 -14.69
C GLY A 160 -11.56 -11.70 -15.70
N ARG A 161 -11.08 -10.48 -15.98
CA ARG A 161 -9.91 -10.20 -16.84
C ARG A 161 -8.62 -10.03 -16.06
N THR A 162 -8.69 -9.94 -14.73
CA THR A 162 -7.54 -9.77 -13.85
C THR A 162 -6.87 -11.10 -13.60
N ALA A 163 -5.60 -11.25 -13.97
CA ALA A 163 -4.83 -12.45 -13.68
C ALA A 163 -4.61 -12.61 -12.16
N GLU A 164 -4.49 -13.85 -11.69
CA GLU A 164 -4.32 -14.15 -10.27
C GLU A 164 -3.06 -13.55 -9.63
N ASN A 165 -2.02 -13.32 -10.43
CA ASN A 165 -0.77 -12.67 -10.05
C ASN A 165 -0.76 -11.15 -10.30
N ARG A 166 -1.92 -10.52 -10.55
CA ARG A 166 -2.04 -9.07 -10.73
C ARG A 166 -3.02 -8.47 -9.73
N LEU A 167 -2.74 -7.25 -9.30
CA LEU A 167 -3.63 -6.48 -8.44
C LEU A 167 -4.84 -5.99 -9.25
N TYR A 168 -6.02 -6.09 -8.65
CA TYR A 168 -7.26 -5.56 -9.25
C TYR A 168 -7.20 -4.04 -9.41
N LEU A 169 -6.64 -3.33 -8.42
CA LEU A 169 -6.45 -1.87 -8.51
C LEU A 169 -5.69 -1.47 -9.78
N SER A 170 -4.64 -2.21 -10.13
CA SER A 170 -3.85 -1.96 -11.35
C SER A 170 -4.63 -2.31 -12.62
N SER A 171 -5.24 -3.50 -12.63
CA SER A 171 -5.97 -4.02 -13.80
C SER A 171 -7.21 -3.19 -14.12
N SER A 172 -7.98 -2.78 -13.09
CA SER A 172 -9.17 -1.96 -13.28
C SER A 172 -8.84 -0.56 -13.82
N ASN A 173 -7.69 0.01 -13.41
CA ASN A 173 -7.24 1.29 -13.94
C ASN A 173 -6.84 1.22 -15.42
N GLU A 174 -6.32 0.09 -15.92
CA GLU A 174 -6.05 -0.10 -17.36
C GLU A 174 -7.33 0.03 -18.22
N TRP A 175 -8.49 -0.21 -17.61
CA TRP A 175 -9.82 -0.10 -18.23
C TRP A 175 -10.58 1.17 -17.79
N ASN A 176 -9.89 2.14 -17.19
CA ASN A 176 -10.43 3.41 -16.72
C ASN A 176 -11.62 3.27 -15.77
N CYS A 177 -11.57 2.32 -14.82
CA CYS A 177 -12.62 2.12 -13.82
C CYS A 177 -12.70 3.33 -12.87
N PRO A 178 -13.80 4.10 -12.85
CA PRO A 178 -13.87 5.34 -12.07
C PRO A 178 -13.77 5.14 -10.54
N GLN A 179 -14.22 3.96 -10.05
CA GLN A 179 -14.22 3.65 -8.62
C GLN A 179 -12.81 3.50 -8.05
N THR A 180 -11.85 3.05 -8.85
CA THR A 180 -10.47 2.76 -8.43
C THR A 180 -9.48 3.83 -8.86
N GLU A 181 -9.84 4.71 -9.79
CA GLU A 181 -8.95 5.70 -10.41
C GLU A 181 -8.21 6.58 -9.39
N LYS A 182 -8.94 7.20 -8.46
CA LYS A 182 -8.32 8.11 -7.47
C LYS A 182 -7.34 7.39 -6.55
N ALA A 183 -7.66 6.17 -6.16
CA ALA A 183 -6.78 5.34 -5.34
C ALA A 183 -5.50 4.97 -6.09
N TYR A 184 -5.61 4.62 -7.37
CA TYR A 184 -4.47 4.33 -8.24
C TYR A 184 -3.60 5.57 -8.47
N LEU A 185 -4.20 6.73 -8.77
CA LEU A 185 -3.49 7.98 -9.04
C LEU A 185 -2.65 8.44 -7.84
N TRP A 186 -3.07 8.15 -6.59
CA TRP A 186 -2.23 8.38 -5.43
C TRP A 186 -0.90 7.61 -5.54
N SER A 187 -0.93 6.33 -5.89
CA SER A 187 0.27 5.51 -6.04
C SER A 187 1.19 6.03 -7.13
N VAL A 188 0.64 6.54 -8.22
CA VAL A 188 1.40 7.19 -9.30
C VAL A 188 2.03 8.51 -8.81
N SER A 189 1.27 9.36 -8.11
CA SER A 189 1.76 10.66 -7.62
C SER A 189 2.85 10.52 -6.55
N TYR A 190 2.90 9.38 -5.87
CA TYR A 190 3.89 9.08 -4.83
C TYR A 190 5.28 8.69 -5.37
N THR A 191 5.59 9.08 -6.62
CA THR A 191 6.88 8.83 -7.29
C THR A 191 8.07 9.58 -6.64
N HIS A 192 7.82 10.53 -5.75
CA HIS A 192 8.84 11.39 -5.15
C HIS A 192 9.38 10.92 -3.80
N LEU A 193 9.10 9.67 -3.39
CA LEU A 193 9.88 9.04 -2.33
C LEU A 193 11.30 8.76 -2.83
N ARG A 194 12.12 9.79 -2.90
CA ARG A 194 13.56 9.62 -2.90
C ARG A 194 13.95 9.36 -1.46
N ALA A 195 14.26 8.11 -1.13
CA ALA A 195 15.02 7.81 0.06
C ALA A 195 16.38 8.53 -0.10
N HIS A 196 16.56 9.65 0.56
CA HIS A 196 17.88 10.20 0.77
C HIS A 196 18.54 9.32 1.84
N GLU A 197 19.18 8.25 1.41
CA GLU A 197 20.18 7.59 2.25
C GLU A 197 21.35 8.56 2.38
N THR A 198 21.39 9.27 3.50
CA THR A 198 22.61 9.97 3.89
C THR A 198 23.55 8.88 4.34
N LEU A 199 24.44 8.46 3.45
CA LEU A 199 25.64 7.71 3.79
C LEU A 199 26.53 8.65 4.63
N MET A 200 26.30 8.70 5.91
CA MET A 200 27.36 9.11 6.85
C MET A 200 28.20 7.87 7.11
N ASN A 201 29.24 7.73 6.30
CA ASN A 201 30.40 6.92 6.66
C ASN A 201 31.07 7.64 7.84
N LEU A 202 30.95 7.07 9.01
CA LEU A 202 31.89 7.25 10.12
C LEU A 202 32.55 5.92 10.38
#